data_21298f03ac774a1bc74410372d45a556
#
_entry.id   21298f03ac774a1bc74410372d45a556
#
_cell.length_a   1.000
_cell.length_b   1.000
_cell.length_c   1.000
_cell.angle_alpha   90.00
_cell.angle_beta   90.00
_cell.angle_gamma   90.00
#
_symmetry.space_group_name_H-M   'P 1'
#
loop_
_entity.id
_entity.type
_entity.pdbx_description
1 polymer ?
#
loop_
_entity_poly.entity_id
_entity_poly.type
_entity_poly.pdbx_seq_one_letter_code
_entity_poly.pdbx_strand_id
1 'polypeptide(L)'
;IAKKKMFKKIFVYENSKANIQKIKKLKLPCVIINDFKNIIPKLDLIIFCTPMSEYKKIILRINKFLNPKTIITDVGSSKESTLALINKKLKKGIFWTSSHPISGSEVSGPEFGDSNLFFNKWCILIKEKNSNKKHLFFLSKFWKKIGSKVITMNAKKHDSVFSMTSHL
;
A
#
# COMPACT_ATOMS: atom_id res chain seq x y z
N ILE A 1 9.14 -5.68 -6.52
CA ILE A 1 8.42 -6.86 -5.96
C ILE A 1 8.61 -8.06 -6.89
N ALA A 2 8.25 -7.96 -8.16
CA ALA A 2 8.36 -9.04 -9.13
C ALA A 2 9.79 -9.61 -9.25
N LYS A 3 10.80 -8.74 -9.44
CA LYS A 3 12.21 -9.15 -9.52
C LYS A 3 12.69 -9.90 -8.28
N LYS A 4 12.13 -9.64 -7.11
CA LYS A 4 12.50 -10.31 -5.84
C LYS A 4 11.77 -11.64 -5.63
N LYS A 5 10.91 -12.06 -6.56
CA LYS A 5 10.12 -13.32 -6.50
C LYS A 5 9.43 -13.54 -5.14
N MET A 6 8.87 -12.47 -4.57
CA MET A 6 8.27 -12.51 -3.23
C MET A 6 6.88 -13.13 -3.20
N PHE A 7 6.19 -13.07 -4.32
CA PHE A 7 4.83 -13.58 -4.49
C PHE A 7 4.72 -14.43 -5.76
N LYS A 8 3.87 -15.44 -5.71
CA LYS A 8 3.60 -16.31 -6.87
C LYS A 8 2.87 -15.58 -7.98
N LYS A 9 1.95 -14.66 -7.62
CA LYS A 9 1.16 -13.87 -8.56
C LYS A 9 1.04 -12.44 -8.06
N ILE A 10 1.08 -11.50 -8.99
CA ILE A 10 0.88 -10.07 -8.73
C ILE A 10 -0.30 -9.63 -9.58
N PHE A 11 -1.30 -9.04 -8.95
CA PHE A 11 -2.46 -8.46 -9.60
C PHE A 11 -2.38 -6.94 -9.53
N VAL A 12 -2.79 -6.29 -10.60
CA VAL A 12 -2.86 -4.82 -10.67
C VAL A 12 -4.28 -4.42 -11.04
N TYR A 13 -4.86 -3.54 -10.25
CA TYR A 13 -6.08 -2.83 -10.58
C TYR A 13 -5.74 -1.38 -10.91
N GLU A 14 -6.14 -0.94 -12.09
CA GLU A 14 -5.91 0.41 -12.60
C GLU A 14 -7.18 0.89 -13.34
N ASN A 15 -7.60 2.13 -13.09
CA ASN A 15 -8.79 2.72 -13.72
C ASN A 15 -8.48 3.43 -15.04
N SER A 16 -7.28 3.99 -15.16
CA SER A 16 -6.86 4.73 -16.35
C SER A 16 -6.59 3.80 -17.51
N LYS A 17 -7.36 3.91 -18.59
CA LYS A 17 -7.11 3.16 -19.84
C LYS A 17 -5.70 3.41 -20.38
N ALA A 18 -5.21 4.66 -20.27
CA ALA A 18 -3.86 5.02 -20.70
C ALA A 18 -2.79 4.29 -19.88
N ASN A 19 -2.90 4.29 -18.54
CA ASN A 19 -1.97 3.56 -17.67
C ASN A 19 -2.03 2.05 -17.90
N ILE A 20 -3.21 1.50 -18.13
CA ILE A 20 -3.37 0.07 -18.48
C ILE A 20 -2.55 -0.26 -19.74
N GLN A 21 -2.62 0.57 -20.77
CA GLN A 21 -1.83 0.36 -22.00
C GLN A 21 -0.32 0.47 -21.75
N LYS A 22 0.09 1.45 -20.93
CA LYS A 22 1.51 1.59 -20.52
C LYS A 22 1.99 0.35 -19.75
N ILE A 23 1.21 -0.15 -18.77
CA ILE A 23 1.55 -1.36 -18.01
C ILE A 23 1.70 -2.57 -18.94
N LYS A 24 0.81 -2.74 -19.93
CA LYS A 24 0.90 -3.82 -20.92
C LYS A 24 2.18 -3.72 -21.75
N LYS A 25 2.54 -2.51 -22.22
CA LYS A 25 3.78 -2.26 -22.98
C LYS A 25 5.04 -2.60 -22.18
N LEU A 26 5.03 -2.37 -20.88
CA LEU A 26 6.16 -2.67 -19.97
C LEU A 26 6.37 -4.18 -19.75
N LYS A 27 5.46 -5.04 -20.21
CA LYS A 27 5.53 -6.51 -20.07
C LYS A 27 5.88 -6.97 -18.65
N LEU A 28 5.36 -6.26 -17.65
CA LEU A 28 5.58 -6.61 -16.23
C LEU A 28 4.90 -7.95 -15.92
N PRO A 29 5.50 -8.79 -15.06
CA PRO A 29 4.91 -10.08 -14.67
C PRO A 29 3.76 -9.87 -13.66
N CYS A 30 2.68 -9.27 -14.13
CA CYS A 30 1.45 -9.02 -13.37
C CYS A 30 0.22 -9.28 -14.21
N VAL A 31 -0.90 -9.51 -13.54
CA VAL A 31 -2.22 -9.69 -14.17
C VAL A 31 -3.06 -8.46 -13.89
N ILE A 32 -3.51 -7.78 -14.93
CA ILE A 32 -4.43 -6.64 -14.80
C ILE A 32 -5.83 -7.21 -14.56
N ILE A 33 -6.50 -6.74 -13.52
CA ILE A 33 -7.82 -7.23 -13.10
C ILE A 33 -8.87 -6.13 -13.14
N ASN A 34 -10.10 -6.52 -13.45
CA ASN A 34 -11.29 -5.66 -13.39
C ASN A 34 -12.32 -6.18 -12.37
N ASP A 35 -12.20 -7.45 -11.97
CA ASP A 35 -13.13 -8.12 -11.05
C ASP A 35 -12.50 -8.31 -9.66
N PHE A 36 -13.12 -7.69 -8.67
CA PHE A 36 -12.72 -7.84 -7.28
C PHE A 36 -13.30 -9.07 -6.61
N LYS A 37 -14.50 -9.51 -7.01
CA LYS A 37 -15.25 -10.57 -6.34
C LYS A 37 -14.45 -11.88 -6.25
N ASN A 38 -13.85 -12.29 -7.35
CA ASN A 38 -13.17 -13.57 -7.45
C ASN A 38 -11.69 -13.51 -7.05
N ILE A 39 -11.09 -12.32 -6.99
CA ILE A 39 -9.66 -12.13 -6.74
C ILE A 39 -9.40 -11.74 -5.28
N ILE A 40 -10.11 -10.73 -4.75
CA ILE A 40 -9.88 -10.18 -3.40
C ILE A 40 -9.86 -11.26 -2.30
N PRO A 41 -10.80 -12.24 -2.26
CA PRO A 41 -10.82 -13.25 -1.19
C PRO A 41 -9.57 -14.14 -1.11
N LYS A 42 -8.78 -14.18 -2.20
CA LYS A 42 -7.60 -15.05 -2.35
C LYS A 42 -6.28 -14.33 -2.16
N LEU A 43 -6.32 -13.01 -1.89
CA LEU A 43 -5.10 -12.22 -1.76
C LEU A 43 -4.51 -12.32 -0.35
N ASP A 44 -3.20 -12.49 -0.28
CA ASP A 44 -2.44 -12.42 0.96
C ASP A 44 -2.13 -10.98 1.35
N LEU A 45 -1.92 -10.11 0.36
CA LEU A 45 -1.54 -8.71 0.55
C LEU A 45 -2.25 -7.81 -0.46
N ILE A 46 -2.80 -6.70 0.03
CA ILE A 46 -3.34 -5.61 -0.78
C ILE A 46 -2.56 -4.33 -0.44
N ILE A 47 -2.00 -3.67 -1.44
CA ILE A 47 -1.29 -2.40 -1.31
C ILE A 47 -2.06 -1.31 -2.06
N PHE A 48 -2.49 -0.28 -1.34
CA PHE A 48 -3.12 0.89 -1.93
C PHE A 48 -2.06 1.87 -2.40
N CYS A 49 -1.90 1.98 -3.71
CA CYS A 49 -0.99 2.92 -4.39
C CYS A 49 -1.75 4.02 -5.15
N THR A 50 -3.02 4.22 -4.84
CA THR A 50 -3.87 5.27 -5.42
C THR A 50 -3.77 6.56 -4.60
N PRO A 51 -4.24 7.71 -5.11
CA PRO A 51 -4.44 8.89 -4.28
C PRO A 51 -5.30 8.57 -3.04
N MET A 52 -4.98 9.16 -1.89
CA MET A 52 -5.68 8.89 -0.63
C MET A 52 -7.16 9.25 -0.67
N SER A 53 -7.55 10.23 -1.50
CA SER A 53 -8.94 10.60 -1.77
C SER A 53 -9.80 9.42 -2.30
N GLU A 54 -9.18 8.45 -2.97
CA GLU A 54 -9.85 7.28 -3.52
C GLU A 54 -10.03 6.13 -2.50
N TYR A 55 -9.33 6.16 -1.36
CA TYR A 55 -9.34 5.04 -0.40
C TYR A 55 -10.74 4.69 0.08
N LYS A 56 -11.55 5.69 0.45
CA LYS A 56 -12.93 5.47 0.89
C LYS A 56 -13.75 4.72 -0.16
N LYS A 57 -13.69 5.16 -1.41
CA LYS A 57 -14.42 4.57 -2.53
C LYS A 57 -13.99 3.13 -2.79
N ILE A 58 -12.68 2.89 -2.81
CA ILE A 58 -12.13 1.54 -3.04
C ILE A 58 -12.52 0.61 -1.89
N ILE A 59 -12.36 1.03 -0.64
CA ILE A 59 -12.74 0.22 0.53
C ILE A 59 -14.20 -0.17 0.48
N LEU A 60 -15.11 0.75 0.20
CA LEU A 60 -16.54 0.44 0.11
C LEU A 60 -16.86 -0.61 -0.96
N ARG A 61 -16.11 -0.62 -2.07
CA ARG A 61 -16.28 -1.61 -3.15
C ARG A 61 -15.76 -2.99 -2.78
N ILE A 62 -14.60 -3.06 -2.08
CA ILE A 62 -13.94 -4.34 -1.82
C ILE A 62 -14.28 -4.95 -0.47
N ASN A 63 -14.79 -4.17 0.49
CA ASN A 63 -14.94 -4.53 1.91
C ASN A 63 -15.65 -5.86 2.13
N LYS A 64 -16.74 -6.13 1.36
CA LYS A 64 -17.50 -7.37 1.46
C LYS A 64 -16.73 -8.63 1.01
N PHE A 65 -15.69 -8.45 0.20
CA PHE A 65 -14.87 -9.54 -0.34
C PHE A 65 -13.58 -9.78 0.46
N LEU A 66 -13.24 -8.87 1.41
CA LEU A 66 -12.02 -8.96 2.18
C LEU A 66 -12.02 -10.20 3.09
N ASN A 67 -10.88 -10.90 3.10
CA ASN A 67 -10.63 -12.00 4.01
C ASN A 67 -9.88 -11.49 5.26
N PRO A 68 -10.24 -11.93 6.49
CA PRO A 68 -9.53 -11.54 7.72
C PRO A 68 -8.03 -11.87 7.73
N LYS A 69 -7.59 -12.82 6.90
CA LYS A 69 -6.17 -13.17 6.75
C LYS A 69 -5.40 -12.23 5.81
N THR A 70 -6.11 -11.44 4.99
CA THR A 70 -5.48 -10.53 4.02
C THR A 70 -4.84 -9.35 4.76
N ILE A 71 -3.57 -9.10 4.50
CA ILE A 71 -2.86 -7.93 4.98
C ILE A 71 -3.19 -6.76 4.06
N ILE A 72 -3.66 -5.65 4.63
CA ILE A 72 -3.98 -4.44 3.86
C ILE A 72 -3.05 -3.33 4.31
N THR A 73 -2.41 -2.69 3.35
CA THR A 73 -1.52 -1.54 3.58
C THR A 73 -1.66 -0.48 2.50
N ASP A 74 -1.06 0.67 2.72
CA ASP A 74 -1.02 1.78 1.78
C ASP A 74 0.40 2.37 1.68
N VAL A 75 0.58 3.31 0.76
CA VAL A 75 1.82 4.08 0.60
C VAL A 75 1.60 5.60 0.73
N GLY A 76 0.44 6.00 1.20
CA GLY A 76 0.08 7.43 1.32
C GLY A 76 0.93 8.19 2.33
N SER A 77 1.00 9.51 2.18
CA SER A 77 1.84 10.40 3.00
C SER A 77 1.17 10.92 4.28
N SER A 78 -0.16 10.90 4.40
CA SER A 78 -0.89 11.31 5.61
C SER A 78 -1.49 10.11 6.30
N LYS A 79 -1.45 10.04 7.62
CA LYS A 79 -1.78 8.83 8.37
C LYS A 79 -2.95 8.97 9.33
N GLU A 80 -3.02 10.03 10.10
CA GLU A 80 -4.03 10.17 11.16
C GLU A 80 -5.45 10.23 10.59
N SER A 81 -5.69 11.14 9.65
CA SER A 81 -6.99 11.28 8.98
C SER A 81 -7.36 10.04 8.16
N THR A 82 -6.37 9.44 7.47
CA THR A 82 -6.56 8.21 6.69
C THR A 82 -6.98 7.06 7.57
N LEU A 83 -6.30 6.82 8.69
CA LEU A 83 -6.67 5.73 9.62
C LEU A 83 -8.03 5.97 10.26
N ALA A 84 -8.35 7.20 10.66
CA ALA A 84 -9.66 7.54 11.22
C ALA A 84 -10.79 7.24 10.21
N LEU A 85 -10.60 7.57 8.94
CA LEU A 85 -11.54 7.28 7.87
C LEU A 85 -11.71 5.77 7.64
N ILE A 86 -10.59 5.05 7.49
CA ILE A 86 -10.56 3.63 7.14
C ILE A 86 -11.16 2.77 8.26
N ASN A 87 -10.76 3.01 9.52
CA ASN A 87 -11.23 2.23 10.66
C ASN A 87 -12.75 2.31 10.85
N LYS A 88 -13.37 3.42 10.44
CA LYS A 88 -14.84 3.56 10.43
C LYS A 88 -15.54 2.77 9.32
N LYS A 89 -14.82 2.33 8.30
CA LYS A 89 -15.40 1.71 7.08
C LYS A 89 -15.06 0.24 6.94
N LEU A 90 -13.97 -0.23 7.50
CA LEU A 90 -13.62 -1.64 7.45
C LEU A 90 -14.58 -2.49 8.29
N LYS A 91 -14.96 -3.64 7.75
CA LYS A 91 -15.75 -4.61 8.51
C LYS A 91 -14.92 -5.17 9.68
N LYS A 92 -15.63 -5.58 10.75
CA LYS A 92 -15.02 -6.18 11.94
C LYS A 92 -14.09 -7.34 11.57
N GLY A 93 -12.93 -7.40 12.20
CA GLY A 93 -11.93 -8.45 11.96
C GLY A 93 -10.97 -8.19 10.80
N ILE A 94 -11.16 -7.13 10.03
CA ILE A 94 -10.20 -6.67 9.02
C ILE A 94 -9.30 -5.59 9.62
N PHE A 95 -8.00 -5.70 9.40
CA PHE A 95 -7.01 -4.75 9.90
C PHE A 95 -6.32 -4.02 8.76
N TRP A 96 -6.21 -2.71 8.90
CA TRP A 96 -5.38 -1.88 8.04
C TRP A 96 -4.08 -1.56 8.79
N THR A 97 -2.95 -1.76 8.12
CA THR A 97 -1.63 -1.45 8.68
C THR A 97 -0.92 -0.50 7.72
N SER A 98 -0.94 0.78 8.03
CA SER A 98 -0.39 1.81 7.14
C SER A 98 1.13 1.74 7.02
N SER A 99 1.61 2.00 5.80
CA SER A 99 3.02 2.21 5.48
C SER A 99 3.21 3.57 4.82
N HIS A 100 4.36 4.20 5.03
CA HIS A 100 4.79 5.38 4.29
C HIS A 100 6.24 5.20 3.85
N PRO A 101 6.50 4.71 2.62
CA PRO A 101 7.84 4.74 2.06
C PRO A 101 8.21 6.17 1.71
N ILE A 102 9.34 6.65 2.28
CA ILE A 102 9.86 7.99 2.02
C ILE A 102 10.70 7.92 0.75
N SER A 103 10.00 7.77 -0.33
CA SER A 103 10.58 7.70 -1.67
C SER A 103 9.52 8.14 -2.67
N GLY A 104 9.91 8.96 -3.60
CA GLY A 104 9.05 9.47 -4.64
C GLY A 104 9.89 10.10 -5.74
N SER A 105 9.25 10.40 -6.85
CA SER A 105 9.79 11.21 -7.92
C SER A 105 8.74 12.26 -8.28
N GLU A 106 9.17 13.35 -8.89
CA GLU A 106 8.27 14.39 -9.39
C GLU A 106 7.43 13.93 -10.59
N VAL A 107 7.79 12.78 -11.16
CA VAL A 107 7.08 12.18 -12.29
C VAL A 107 6.14 11.07 -11.82
N SER A 108 5.00 10.93 -12.49
CA SER A 108 4.01 9.90 -12.21
C SER A 108 3.71 9.08 -13.46
N GLY A 109 3.39 7.81 -13.24
CA GLY A 109 3.02 6.88 -14.30
C GLY A 109 3.84 5.59 -14.24
N PRO A 110 3.30 4.50 -14.79
CA PRO A 110 3.95 3.18 -14.71
C PRO A 110 5.28 3.12 -15.48
N GLU A 111 5.48 3.97 -16.48
CA GLU A 111 6.73 4.08 -17.27
C GLU A 111 7.92 4.58 -16.47
N PHE A 112 7.67 5.34 -15.41
CA PHE A 112 8.72 5.88 -14.52
C PHE A 112 9.03 4.96 -13.34
N GLY A 113 8.51 3.72 -13.37
CA GLY A 113 8.76 2.74 -12.32
C GLY A 113 10.24 2.35 -12.22
N ASP A 114 10.87 2.60 -11.07
CA ASP A 114 12.22 2.17 -10.77
C ASP A 114 12.23 0.98 -9.81
N SER A 115 12.98 -0.06 -10.18
CA SER A 115 13.14 -1.25 -9.33
C SER A 115 13.91 -0.97 -8.03
N ASN A 116 14.68 0.10 -7.98
CA ASN A 116 15.50 0.52 -6.84
C ASN A 116 14.87 1.67 -6.04
N LEU A 117 13.65 2.10 -6.40
CA LEU A 117 12.95 3.23 -5.77
C LEU A 117 13.00 3.21 -4.24
N PHE A 118 12.93 2.03 -3.64
CA PHE A 118 12.89 1.84 -2.18
C PHE A 118 14.25 1.47 -1.58
N PHE A 119 15.28 1.27 -2.41
CA PHE A 119 16.60 0.86 -1.93
C PHE A 119 17.23 1.94 -1.06
N ASN A 120 17.64 1.56 0.16
CA ASN A 120 18.23 2.45 1.18
C ASN A 120 17.33 3.63 1.60
N LYS A 121 16.03 3.64 1.25
CA LYS A 121 15.06 4.65 1.67
C LYS A 121 14.31 4.20 2.93
N TRP A 122 13.85 5.16 3.72
CA TRP A 122 13.04 4.88 4.89
C TRP A 122 11.63 4.45 4.50
N CYS A 123 11.09 3.48 5.22
CA CYS A 123 9.67 3.16 5.21
C CYS A 123 9.16 3.15 6.65
N ILE A 124 8.14 3.97 6.90
CA ILE A 124 7.53 4.11 8.22
C ILE A 124 6.30 3.22 8.28
N LEU A 125 6.26 2.29 9.23
CA LEU A 125 5.08 1.52 9.54
C LEU A 125 4.34 2.16 10.71
N ILE A 126 3.04 2.38 10.54
CA ILE A 126 2.23 2.96 11.60
C ILE A 126 1.82 1.88 12.59
N LYS A 127 2.21 2.09 13.84
CA LYS A 127 1.93 1.20 14.97
C LYS A 127 1.06 1.93 15.98
N GLU A 128 -0.20 1.55 16.05
CA GLU A 128 -1.16 1.99 17.07
C GLU A 128 -1.33 0.92 18.16
N LYS A 129 -1.98 1.28 19.27
CA LYS A 129 -2.25 0.36 20.38
C LYS A 129 -2.91 -0.94 19.93
N ASN A 130 -3.83 -0.85 18.98
CA ASN A 130 -4.63 -1.98 18.47
C ASN A 130 -4.10 -2.54 17.15
N SER A 131 -2.87 -2.21 16.74
CA SER A 131 -2.28 -2.74 15.51
C SER A 131 -2.08 -4.24 15.56
N ASN A 132 -2.36 -4.92 14.45
CA ASN A 132 -2.09 -6.34 14.31
C ASN A 132 -0.58 -6.61 14.23
N LYS A 133 -0.03 -7.22 15.27
CA LYS A 133 1.42 -7.49 15.38
C LYS A 133 1.95 -8.38 14.26
N LYS A 134 1.16 -9.35 13.78
CA LYS A 134 1.56 -10.25 12.66
C LYS A 134 1.66 -9.46 11.35
N HIS A 135 0.73 -8.54 11.09
CA HIS A 135 0.76 -7.68 9.90
C HIS A 135 1.97 -6.72 9.93
N LEU A 136 2.23 -6.09 11.07
CA LEU A 136 3.42 -5.23 11.25
C LEU A 136 4.72 -6.00 10.99
N PHE A 137 4.84 -7.21 11.54
CA PHE A 137 6.02 -8.06 11.34
C PHE A 137 6.19 -8.44 9.86
N PHE A 138 5.10 -8.88 9.21
CA PHE A 138 5.12 -9.21 7.78
C PHE A 138 5.54 -8.01 6.93
N LEU A 139 4.91 -6.85 7.14
CA LEU A 139 5.21 -5.64 6.37
C LEU A 139 6.63 -5.14 6.63
N SER A 140 7.14 -5.26 7.86
CA SER A 140 8.54 -4.96 8.15
C SER A 140 9.50 -5.83 7.33
N LYS A 141 9.25 -7.14 7.28
CA LYS A 141 10.05 -8.06 6.43
C LYS A 141 9.90 -7.75 4.94
N PHE A 142 8.68 -7.44 4.51
CA PHE A 142 8.38 -7.08 3.12
C PHE A 142 9.19 -5.86 2.67
N TRP A 143 9.11 -4.75 3.40
CA TRP A 143 9.81 -3.52 3.06
C TRP A 143 11.33 -3.67 3.13
N LYS A 144 11.86 -4.36 4.14
CA LYS A 144 13.30 -4.68 4.23
C LYS A 144 13.77 -5.51 3.03
N LYS A 145 12.98 -6.51 2.60
CA LYS A 145 13.35 -7.37 1.46
C LYS A 145 13.40 -6.62 0.13
N ILE A 146 12.63 -5.55 -0.03
CA ILE A 146 12.73 -4.68 -1.22
C ILE A 146 13.80 -3.59 -1.09
N GLY A 147 14.48 -3.52 0.06
CA GLY A 147 15.66 -2.68 0.25
C GLY A 147 15.46 -1.48 1.18
N SER A 148 14.26 -1.31 1.79
CA SER A 148 13.99 -0.17 2.67
C SER A 148 14.56 -0.36 4.07
N LYS A 149 14.92 0.77 4.71
CA LYS A 149 15.13 0.88 6.16
C LYS A 149 13.75 1.06 6.81
N VAL A 150 13.42 0.23 7.81
CA VAL A 150 12.06 0.24 8.40
C VAL A 150 12.11 0.72 9.84
N ILE A 151 11.26 1.70 10.15
CA ILE A 151 10.99 2.17 11.51
C ILE A 151 9.49 2.12 11.79
N THR A 152 9.11 2.23 13.07
CA THR A 152 7.70 2.30 13.49
C THR A 152 7.46 3.54 14.33
N MET A 153 6.29 4.17 14.13
CA MET A 153 5.76 5.22 15.01
C MET A 153 4.23 5.24 14.97
N ASN A 154 3.58 5.97 15.85
CA ASN A 154 2.13 6.18 15.76
C ASN A 154 1.78 7.24 14.72
N ALA A 155 0.52 7.29 14.29
CA ALA A 155 0.06 8.19 13.24
C ALA A 155 0.25 9.66 13.59
N LYS A 156 -0.06 10.06 14.83
CA LYS A 156 0.08 11.44 15.33
C LYS A 156 1.53 11.91 15.25
N LYS A 157 2.48 11.11 15.74
CA LYS A 157 3.92 11.43 15.65
C LYS A 157 4.37 11.50 14.20
N HIS A 158 3.91 10.56 13.36
CA HIS A 158 4.21 10.57 11.94
C HIS A 158 3.80 11.89 11.29
N ASP A 159 2.51 12.25 11.41
CA ASP A 159 1.98 13.45 10.74
C ASP A 159 2.60 14.74 11.31
N SER A 160 2.92 14.79 12.62
CA SER A 160 3.66 15.90 13.22
C SER A 160 5.06 16.07 12.61
N VAL A 161 5.82 14.99 12.41
CA VAL A 161 7.16 15.06 11.80
C VAL A 161 7.08 15.50 10.34
N PHE A 162 6.14 14.92 9.56
CA PHE A 162 6.06 15.19 8.13
C PHE A 162 5.35 16.50 7.77
N SER A 163 4.49 17.05 8.62
CA SER A 163 3.97 18.41 8.42
C SER A 163 5.08 19.47 8.50
N MET A 164 6.06 19.29 9.37
CA MET A 164 7.19 20.24 9.47
C MET A 164 8.14 20.19 8.26
N THR A 165 8.29 19.02 7.63
CA THR A 165 9.20 18.87 6.47
C THR A 165 8.55 19.27 5.14
N SER A 166 7.22 19.36 5.07
CA SER A 166 6.48 19.78 3.87
C SER A 166 6.46 21.31 3.66
N HIS A 167 6.98 22.08 4.61
CA HIS A 167 7.08 23.55 4.58
C HIS A 167 8.52 24.05 4.32
N LEU A 168 9.45 23.15 4.06
CA LEU A 168 10.82 23.42 3.64
C LEU A 168 11.00 23.10 2.15
#